data_4dc919db926111bdb6ca96580605c731
#
_entry.id   4dc919db926111bdb6ca96580605c731
#
_cell.length_a   1.000
_cell.length_b   1.000
_cell.length_c   1.000
_cell.angle_alpha   90.00
_cell.angle_beta   90.00
_cell.angle_gamma   90.00
#
_symmetry.space_group_name_H-M   'P 1'
#
loop_
_entity.id
_entity.type
_entity.pdbx_description
1 polymer ?
#
loop_
_entity_poly.entity_id
_entity_poly.type
_entity_poly.pdbx_seq_one_letter_code
_entity_poly.pdbx_strand_id
1 'polypeptide(L)'
;MNTVLVTGASTGIGEATARRLKAAGWEVFAAARKDADLERLRGEGFTPLKLDVTDPDTIAAAKDELDERGLRGLVNNAGIAVSGPIEFIPLDELRQQLEVNLVGQVAVIQAFMPNIREAKGRVVNVSSIGGKIALPLVGPYAASKFGLEAVSDALRRELRPWGIHVSLIEPGAVVTPIWERGRETADRLEAEMGERSQALYGRLAQRIRAETEKIPERGVGPDEVAKAIERALTDSRPKARYVVGRDAKMRLKIKALIGDRRFDGLIARTLDWR
;
A
#
# COMPACT_ATOMS: atom_id res chain seq x y z
N MET A 1 -19.58 -3.37 18.97
CA MET A 1 -19.09 -4.15 17.80
C MET A 1 -17.78 -3.53 17.34
N ASN A 2 -16.81 -4.32 16.89
CA ASN A 2 -15.56 -3.75 16.37
C ASN A 2 -15.77 -3.35 14.90
N THR A 3 -15.74 -2.06 14.62
CA THR A 3 -15.96 -1.50 13.28
C THR A 3 -14.62 -1.16 12.63
N VAL A 4 -14.44 -1.52 11.36
CA VAL A 4 -13.21 -1.25 10.59
C VAL A 4 -13.53 -0.77 9.18
N LEU A 5 -12.82 0.26 8.74
CA LEU A 5 -12.79 0.70 7.34
C LEU A 5 -11.54 0.16 6.64
N VAL A 6 -11.72 -0.48 5.49
CA VAL A 6 -10.63 -0.98 4.65
C VAL A 6 -10.71 -0.31 3.27
N THR A 7 -9.73 0.52 2.93
CA THR A 7 -9.66 1.15 1.60
C THR A 7 -9.08 0.20 0.55
N GLY A 8 -9.60 0.28 -0.69
CA GLY A 8 -9.16 -0.63 -1.76
C GLY A 8 -9.49 -2.09 -1.48
N ALA A 9 -10.67 -2.35 -0.89
CA ALA A 9 -11.10 -3.67 -0.45
C ALA A 9 -11.58 -4.60 -1.58
N SER A 10 -11.58 -4.14 -2.83
CA SER A 10 -12.12 -4.92 -3.94
C SER A 10 -11.17 -6.02 -4.45
N THR A 11 -9.87 -5.95 -4.16
CA THR A 11 -8.89 -6.94 -4.66
C THR A 11 -7.70 -7.08 -3.72
N GLY A 12 -6.95 -8.18 -3.87
CA GLY A 12 -5.63 -8.38 -3.29
C GLY A 12 -5.59 -8.31 -1.76
N ILE A 13 -4.68 -7.50 -1.21
CA ILE A 13 -4.49 -7.38 0.25
C ILE A 13 -5.75 -6.82 0.92
N GLY A 14 -6.40 -5.82 0.31
CA GLY A 14 -7.61 -5.20 0.87
C GLY A 14 -8.76 -6.20 0.98
N GLU A 15 -9.00 -6.97 -0.07
CA GLU A 15 -10.03 -8.02 -0.08
C GLU A 15 -9.74 -9.12 0.94
N ALA A 16 -8.52 -9.65 0.96
CA ALA A 16 -8.10 -10.66 1.95
C ALA A 16 -8.26 -10.14 3.39
N THR A 17 -7.92 -8.87 3.61
CA THR A 17 -8.08 -8.21 4.92
C THR A 17 -9.55 -8.10 5.31
N ALA A 18 -10.40 -7.63 4.40
CA ALA A 18 -11.83 -7.48 4.64
C ALA A 18 -12.48 -8.83 4.99
N ARG A 19 -12.19 -9.88 4.21
CA ARG A 19 -12.68 -11.25 4.46
C ARG A 19 -12.21 -11.78 5.81
N ARG A 20 -10.93 -11.59 6.13
CA ARG A 20 -10.35 -12.06 7.37
C ARG A 20 -10.95 -11.38 8.59
N LEU A 21 -11.09 -10.04 8.56
CA LEU A 21 -11.67 -9.29 9.66
C LEU A 21 -13.16 -9.61 9.84
N LYS A 22 -13.92 -9.79 8.75
CA LYS A 22 -15.31 -10.25 8.82
C LYS A 22 -15.42 -11.61 9.49
N ALA A 23 -14.57 -12.58 9.11
CA ALA A 23 -14.54 -13.89 9.75
C ALA A 23 -14.15 -13.84 11.24
N ALA A 24 -13.40 -12.81 11.65
CA ALA A 24 -13.08 -12.53 13.05
C ALA A 24 -14.16 -11.72 13.79
N GLY A 25 -15.35 -11.52 13.21
CA GLY A 25 -16.50 -10.86 13.83
C GLY A 25 -16.48 -9.34 13.82
N TRP A 26 -15.67 -8.73 12.93
CA TRP A 26 -15.69 -7.29 12.72
C TRP A 26 -16.82 -6.89 11.78
N GLU A 27 -17.42 -5.74 12.03
CA GLU A 27 -18.21 -5.01 11.04
C GLU A 27 -17.24 -4.31 10.10
N VAL A 28 -17.25 -4.73 8.81
CA VAL A 28 -16.27 -4.26 7.84
C VAL A 28 -16.93 -3.34 6.83
N PHE A 29 -16.53 -2.08 6.84
CA PHE A 29 -16.78 -1.14 5.75
C PHE A 29 -15.72 -1.35 4.67
N ALA A 30 -16.16 -1.98 3.58
CA ALA A 30 -15.28 -2.35 2.48
C ALA A 30 -15.34 -1.28 1.39
N ALA A 31 -14.30 -0.42 1.33
CA ALA A 31 -14.29 0.70 0.41
C ALA A 31 -13.71 0.34 -0.96
N ALA A 32 -14.42 0.75 -2.02
CA ALA A 32 -14.03 0.58 -3.41
C ALA A 32 -14.51 1.77 -4.26
N ARG A 33 -13.94 1.92 -5.47
CA ARG A 33 -14.26 3.04 -6.37
C ARG A 33 -15.35 2.70 -7.39
N LYS A 34 -15.37 1.45 -7.87
CA LYS A 34 -16.25 1.01 -8.96
C LYS A 34 -17.57 0.46 -8.41
N ASP A 35 -18.68 0.87 -8.99
CA ASP A 35 -20.01 0.42 -8.55
C ASP A 35 -20.16 -1.12 -8.66
N ALA A 36 -19.61 -1.75 -9.69
CA ALA A 36 -19.60 -3.21 -9.81
C ALA A 36 -18.87 -3.92 -8.66
N ASP A 37 -17.77 -3.33 -8.15
CA ASP A 37 -17.06 -3.86 -6.98
C ASP A 37 -17.90 -3.69 -5.70
N LEU A 38 -18.60 -2.56 -5.55
CA LEU A 38 -19.49 -2.29 -4.41
C LEU A 38 -20.67 -3.27 -4.38
N GLU A 39 -21.27 -3.55 -5.54
CA GLU A 39 -22.34 -4.54 -5.67
C GLU A 39 -21.88 -5.95 -5.28
N ARG A 40 -20.73 -6.36 -5.77
CA ARG A 40 -20.11 -7.65 -5.42
C ARG A 40 -19.85 -7.74 -3.90
N LEU A 41 -19.24 -6.71 -3.32
CA LEU A 41 -18.96 -6.66 -1.87
C LEU A 41 -20.24 -6.72 -1.04
N ARG A 42 -21.32 -6.06 -1.49
CA ARG A 42 -22.64 -6.14 -0.85
C ARG A 42 -23.20 -7.57 -0.90
N GLY A 43 -23.11 -8.24 -2.05
CA GLY A 43 -23.51 -9.64 -2.22
C GLY A 43 -22.72 -10.60 -1.34
N GLU A 44 -21.47 -10.27 -0.99
CA GLU A 44 -20.63 -11.02 -0.06
C GLU A 44 -20.90 -10.67 1.42
N GLY A 45 -21.87 -9.77 1.67
CA GLY A 45 -22.32 -9.36 3.00
C GLY A 45 -21.35 -8.44 3.73
N PHE A 46 -20.60 -7.62 3.01
CA PHE A 46 -19.88 -6.45 3.55
C PHE A 46 -20.80 -5.22 3.55
N THR A 47 -20.43 -4.19 4.29
CA THR A 47 -20.96 -2.84 4.13
C THR A 47 -20.07 -2.09 3.13
N PRO A 48 -20.49 -1.97 1.84
CA PRO A 48 -19.64 -1.33 0.85
C PRO A 48 -19.69 0.19 1.03
N LEU A 49 -18.55 0.86 0.86
CA LEU A 49 -18.45 2.32 0.79
C LEU A 49 -17.85 2.75 -0.54
N LYS A 50 -18.48 3.71 -1.23
CA LYS A 50 -17.90 4.34 -2.40
C LYS A 50 -16.85 5.35 -1.94
N LEU A 51 -15.57 5.05 -2.20
CA LEU A 51 -14.47 5.90 -1.77
C LEU A 51 -13.32 5.81 -2.76
N ASP A 52 -12.99 6.95 -3.38
CA ASP A 52 -11.71 7.21 -4.04
C ASP A 52 -10.87 8.09 -3.12
N VAL A 53 -9.68 7.64 -2.77
CA VAL A 53 -8.79 8.37 -1.86
C VAL A 53 -8.29 9.71 -2.43
N THR A 54 -8.47 9.93 -3.74
CA THR A 54 -8.11 11.17 -4.44
C THR A 54 -9.27 12.13 -4.65
N ASP A 55 -10.48 11.73 -4.24
CA ASP A 55 -11.69 12.51 -4.43
C ASP A 55 -12.29 12.91 -3.06
N PRO A 56 -12.15 14.19 -2.66
CA PRO A 56 -12.64 14.70 -1.40
C PRO A 56 -14.14 14.50 -1.20
N ASP A 57 -14.94 14.56 -2.27
CA ASP A 57 -16.40 14.43 -2.19
C ASP A 57 -16.79 13.00 -1.82
N THR A 58 -16.12 12.00 -2.41
CA THR A 58 -16.36 10.60 -2.05
C THR A 58 -15.88 10.28 -0.65
N ILE A 59 -14.78 10.89 -0.19
CA ILE A 59 -14.30 10.74 1.19
C ILE A 59 -15.31 11.33 2.18
N ALA A 60 -15.85 12.52 1.89
CA ALA A 60 -16.85 13.17 2.72
C ALA A 60 -18.15 12.33 2.78
N ALA A 61 -18.66 11.88 1.63
CA ALA A 61 -19.84 11.03 1.57
C ALA A 61 -19.65 9.71 2.34
N ALA A 62 -18.49 9.06 2.21
CA ALA A 62 -18.16 7.84 2.95
C ALA A 62 -18.10 8.09 4.47
N LYS A 63 -17.63 9.27 4.89
CA LYS A 63 -17.62 9.67 6.30
C LYS A 63 -19.03 9.86 6.82
N ASP A 64 -19.90 10.53 6.05
CA ASP A 64 -21.29 10.77 6.43
C ASP A 64 -22.07 9.44 6.51
N GLU A 65 -21.81 8.49 5.62
CA GLU A 65 -22.42 7.16 5.65
C GLU A 65 -21.94 6.33 6.87
N LEU A 66 -20.70 6.50 7.31
CA LEU A 66 -20.20 5.90 8.55
C LEU A 66 -20.84 6.57 9.78
N ASP A 67 -21.28 7.84 9.63
CA ASP A 67 -21.91 8.63 10.66
C ASP A 67 -21.04 8.81 11.92
N GLU A 68 -21.66 8.99 13.08
CA GLU A 68 -20.99 9.12 14.37
C GLU A 68 -20.48 7.79 14.94
N ARG A 69 -20.54 6.70 14.17
CA ARG A 69 -20.04 5.40 14.66
C ARG A 69 -18.56 5.46 14.93
N GLY A 70 -18.19 4.98 16.09
CA GLY A 70 -16.78 4.86 16.47
C GLY A 70 -16.05 3.86 15.55
N LEU A 71 -14.90 4.25 15.02
CA LEU A 71 -14.08 3.42 14.12
C LEU A 71 -12.91 2.81 14.89
N ARG A 72 -13.01 1.51 15.21
CA ARG A 72 -11.96 0.77 15.93
C ARG A 72 -10.73 0.49 15.07
N GLY A 73 -10.87 0.49 13.74
CA GLY A 73 -9.76 0.29 12.82
C GLY A 73 -9.93 1.05 11.52
N LEU A 74 -8.85 1.69 11.05
CA LEU A 74 -8.70 2.18 9.69
C LEU A 74 -7.55 1.45 9.04
N VAL A 75 -7.80 0.75 7.93
CA VAL A 75 -6.78 0.10 7.09
C VAL A 75 -6.65 0.88 5.79
N ASN A 76 -5.63 1.71 5.69
CA ASN A 76 -5.24 2.41 4.47
C ASN A 76 -4.45 1.46 3.58
N ASN A 77 -5.14 0.84 2.63
CA ASN A 77 -4.57 -0.14 1.71
C ASN A 77 -4.65 0.29 0.23
N ALA A 78 -5.57 1.18 -0.15
CA ALA A 78 -5.66 1.64 -1.53
C ALA A 78 -4.32 2.12 -2.06
N GLY A 79 -3.99 1.74 -3.31
CA GLY A 79 -2.70 2.12 -3.89
C GLY A 79 -2.54 1.67 -5.33
N ILE A 80 -1.62 2.34 -6.01
CA ILE A 80 -1.18 2.04 -7.38
C ILE A 80 0.33 1.87 -7.41
N ALA A 81 0.87 1.36 -8.53
CA ALA A 81 2.29 1.26 -8.78
C ALA A 81 2.61 1.83 -10.16
N VAL A 82 3.32 2.95 -10.19
CA VAL A 82 3.88 3.57 -11.39
C VAL A 82 5.36 3.20 -11.47
N SER A 83 5.78 2.70 -12.62
CA SER A 83 7.16 2.28 -12.88
C SER A 83 7.69 2.93 -14.15
N GLY A 84 8.95 3.34 -14.11
CA GLY A 84 9.67 3.93 -15.22
C GLY A 84 10.96 4.61 -14.77
N PRO A 85 11.88 4.92 -15.72
CA PRO A 85 13.10 5.67 -15.40
C PRO A 85 12.75 7.08 -14.94
N ILE A 86 13.30 7.51 -13.80
CA ILE A 86 13.03 8.85 -13.23
C ILE A 86 13.32 9.97 -14.24
N GLU A 87 14.34 9.79 -15.09
CA GLU A 87 14.71 10.76 -16.13
C GLU A 87 13.60 11.00 -17.16
N PHE A 88 12.73 10.01 -17.40
CA PHE A 88 11.73 10.06 -18.46
C PHE A 88 10.29 10.00 -17.97
N ILE A 89 10.07 9.67 -16.69
CA ILE A 89 8.71 9.50 -16.18
C ILE A 89 7.93 10.83 -16.30
N PRO A 90 6.72 10.84 -16.89
CA PRO A 90 5.89 12.04 -16.92
C PRO A 90 5.58 12.51 -15.50
N LEU A 91 5.71 13.83 -15.27
CA LEU A 91 5.48 14.38 -13.93
C LEU A 91 4.05 14.16 -13.42
N ASP A 92 3.08 14.04 -14.31
CA ASP A 92 1.70 13.79 -13.91
C ASP A 92 1.52 12.36 -13.37
N GLU A 93 2.24 11.38 -13.91
CA GLU A 93 2.29 10.02 -13.37
C GLU A 93 2.94 9.99 -11.98
N LEU A 94 4.01 10.77 -11.78
CA LEU A 94 4.61 10.93 -10.46
C LEU A 94 3.64 11.60 -9.48
N ARG A 95 2.94 12.65 -9.90
CA ARG A 95 1.92 13.34 -9.07
C ARG A 95 0.79 12.37 -8.71
N GLN A 96 0.27 11.62 -9.68
CA GLN A 96 -0.79 10.65 -9.43
C GLN A 96 -0.35 9.55 -8.47
N GLN A 97 0.89 9.05 -8.60
CA GLN A 97 1.45 8.08 -7.68
C GLN A 97 1.49 8.60 -6.24
N LEU A 98 1.93 9.84 -6.05
CA LEU A 98 1.98 10.48 -4.73
C LEU A 98 0.57 10.81 -4.22
N GLU A 99 -0.31 11.26 -5.09
CA GLU A 99 -1.69 11.58 -4.75
C GLU A 99 -2.42 10.36 -4.18
N VAL A 100 -2.39 9.24 -4.87
CA VAL A 100 -3.06 8.02 -4.41
C VAL A 100 -2.40 7.42 -3.17
N ASN A 101 -1.07 7.24 -3.20
CA ASN A 101 -0.38 6.42 -2.20
C ASN A 101 0.06 7.19 -0.96
N LEU A 102 0.01 8.51 -0.98
CA LEU A 102 0.46 9.36 0.12
C LEU A 102 -0.60 10.38 0.51
N VAL A 103 -0.92 11.33 -0.36
CA VAL A 103 -1.83 12.45 -0.04
C VAL A 103 -3.22 11.93 0.28
N GLY A 104 -3.78 11.07 -0.56
CA GLY A 104 -5.09 10.45 -0.36
C GLY A 104 -5.15 9.60 0.90
N GLN A 105 -4.07 8.91 1.29
CA GLN A 105 -4.03 8.18 2.56
C GLN A 105 -4.13 9.14 3.75
N VAL A 106 -3.47 10.29 3.68
CA VAL A 106 -3.57 11.34 4.70
C VAL A 106 -4.98 11.94 4.73
N ALA A 107 -5.57 12.21 3.56
CA ALA A 107 -6.94 12.74 3.47
C ALA A 107 -7.95 11.80 4.15
N VAL A 108 -7.87 10.49 3.90
CA VAL A 108 -8.70 9.49 4.58
C VAL A 108 -8.47 9.49 6.09
N ILE A 109 -7.20 9.53 6.55
CA ILE A 109 -6.90 9.61 7.99
C ILE A 109 -7.55 10.85 8.61
N GLN A 110 -7.43 12.01 7.97
CA GLN A 110 -7.99 13.27 8.48
C GLN A 110 -9.52 13.20 8.58
N ALA A 111 -10.19 12.71 7.55
CA ALA A 111 -11.64 12.60 7.50
C ALA A 111 -12.20 11.70 8.61
N PHE A 112 -11.57 10.54 8.86
CA PHE A 112 -12.04 9.55 9.82
C PHE A 112 -11.39 9.67 11.22
N MET A 113 -10.50 10.64 11.44
CA MET A 113 -9.84 10.83 12.73
C MET A 113 -10.80 11.08 13.90
N PRO A 114 -11.90 11.84 13.75
CA PRO A 114 -12.89 11.97 14.81
C PRO A 114 -13.44 10.62 15.28
N ASN A 115 -13.89 9.77 14.35
CA ASN A 115 -14.43 8.43 14.63
C ASN A 115 -13.39 7.50 15.26
N ILE A 116 -12.12 7.58 14.82
CA ILE A 116 -10.99 6.81 15.37
C ILE A 116 -10.71 7.27 16.82
N ARG A 117 -10.75 8.57 17.06
CA ARG A 117 -10.46 9.16 18.39
C ARG A 117 -11.53 8.78 19.40
N GLU A 118 -12.80 8.84 19.02
CA GLU A 118 -13.92 8.44 19.85
C GLU A 118 -13.82 6.97 20.27
N ALA A 119 -13.54 6.08 19.32
CA ALA A 119 -13.41 4.64 19.57
C ALA A 119 -12.08 4.26 20.24
N LYS A 120 -11.12 5.18 20.42
CA LYS A 120 -9.70 4.87 20.74
C LYS A 120 -9.18 3.79 19.79
N GLY A 121 -9.45 3.99 18.50
CA GLY A 121 -9.18 3.04 17.43
C GLY A 121 -7.70 2.96 17.06
N ARG A 122 -7.43 2.37 15.90
CA ARG A 122 -6.08 2.16 15.36
C ARG A 122 -6.01 2.49 13.88
N VAL A 123 -4.87 3.00 13.44
CA VAL A 123 -4.56 3.23 12.02
C VAL A 123 -3.53 2.20 11.58
N VAL A 124 -3.81 1.50 10.49
CA VAL A 124 -2.89 0.56 9.85
C VAL A 124 -2.66 1.01 8.41
N ASN A 125 -1.44 1.47 8.11
CA ASN A 125 -1.05 1.90 6.78
C ASN A 125 -0.30 0.77 6.06
N VAL A 126 -0.80 0.34 4.89
CA VAL A 126 -0.13 -0.66 4.07
C VAL A 126 0.97 0.02 3.25
N SER A 127 2.19 -0.06 3.76
CA SER A 127 3.41 0.39 3.12
C SER A 127 3.97 -0.71 2.19
N SER A 128 5.25 -0.85 2.13
CA SER A 128 6.00 -1.86 1.38
C SER A 128 7.44 -1.88 1.86
N ILE A 129 8.17 -2.96 1.57
CA ILE A 129 9.64 -2.93 1.58
C ILE A 129 10.18 -1.81 0.67
N GLY A 130 9.41 -1.42 -0.37
CA GLY A 130 9.66 -0.27 -1.22
C GLY A 130 9.67 1.09 -0.50
N GLY A 131 9.14 1.17 0.74
CA GLY A 131 9.28 2.33 1.63
C GLY A 131 10.60 2.36 2.42
N LYS A 132 11.47 1.38 2.24
CA LYS A 132 12.79 1.26 2.88
C LYS A 132 13.92 1.05 1.88
N ILE A 133 13.62 0.49 0.72
CA ILE A 133 14.56 0.16 -0.34
C ILE A 133 13.96 0.61 -1.66
N ALA A 134 14.57 1.59 -2.32
CA ALA A 134 14.22 1.99 -3.68
C ALA A 134 14.99 1.12 -4.68
N LEU A 135 14.26 0.46 -5.57
CA LEU A 135 14.86 -0.25 -6.71
C LEU A 135 14.83 0.63 -7.97
N PRO A 136 15.71 0.40 -8.94
CA PRO A 136 15.62 1.06 -10.23
C PRO A 136 14.24 0.88 -10.86
N LEU A 137 13.79 1.86 -11.61
CA LEU A 137 12.50 1.96 -12.32
C LEU A 137 11.23 1.98 -11.43
N VAL A 138 11.35 1.81 -10.12
CA VAL A 138 10.21 1.92 -9.20
C VAL A 138 10.32 3.16 -8.28
N GLY A 139 11.06 4.17 -8.73
CA GLY A 139 11.30 5.42 -8.00
C GLY A 139 10.03 6.13 -7.53
N PRO A 140 9.03 6.38 -8.40
CA PRO A 140 7.77 7.02 -8.01
C PRO A 140 7.03 6.25 -6.90
N TYR A 141 6.92 4.93 -7.05
CA TYR A 141 6.30 4.08 -6.04
C TYR A 141 7.09 4.11 -4.72
N ALA A 142 8.42 3.96 -4.78
CA ALA A 142 9.27 4.02 -3.61
C ALA A 142 9.11 5.36 -2.89
N ALA A 143 9.16 6.49 -3.60
CA ALA A 143 8.97 7.83 -3.03
C ALA A 143 7.65 7.92 -2.25
N SER A 144 6.55 7.43 -2.82
CA SER A 144 5.25 7.43 -2.15
C SER A 144 5.26 6.60 -0.85
N LYS A 145 5.91 5.42 -0.86
CA LYS A 145 5.97 4.55 0.32
C LYS A 145 6.97 5.06 1.38
N PHE A 146 8.10 5.64 1.00
CA PHE A 146 8.99 6.35 1.94
C PHE A 146 8.26 7.53 2.59
N GLY A 147 7.49 8.31 1.82
CA GLY A 147 6.65 9.39 2.35
C GLY A 147 5.62 8.86 3.37
N LEU A 148 4.93 7.75 3.04
CA LEU A 148 3.96 7.13 3.94
C LEU A 148 4.59 6.61 5.23
N GLU A 149 5.82 6.08 5.18
CA GLU A 149 6.59 5.70 6.36
C GLU A 149 6.85 6.90 7.28
N ALA A 150 7.31 8.02 6.71
CA ALA A 150 7.61 9.25 7.46
C ALA A 150 6.34 9.83 8.10
N VAL A 151 5.25 9.95 7.33
CA VAL A 151 3.95 10.44 7.82
C VAL A 151 3.41 9.54 8.93
N SER A 152 3.50 8.22 8.76
CA SER A 152 3.02 7.27 9.78
C SER A 152 3.82 7.36 11.08
N ASP A 153 5.13 7.59 11.00
CA ASP A 153 5.99 7.78 12.18
C ASP A 153 5.65 9.08 12.92
N ALA A 154 5.39 10.18 12.20
CA ALA A 154 4.94 11.43 12.76
C ALA A 154 3.57 11.23 13.46
N LEU A 155 2.60 10.71 12.73
CA LEU A 155 1.24 10.47 13.23
C LEU A 155 1.22 9.56 14.47
N ARG A 156 2.04 8.52 14.50
CA ARG A 156 2.15 7.62 15.67
C ARG A 156 2.62 8.35 16.92
N ARG A 157 3.52 9.32 16.79
CA ARG A 157 4.01 10.14 17.89
C ARG A 157 2.97 11.18 18.32
N GLU A 158 2.32 11.82 17.36
CA GLU A 158 1.27 12.81 17.58
C GLU A 158 0.05 12.21 18.29
N LEU A 159 -0.38 11.00 17.91
CA LEU A 159 -1.57 10.36 18.45
C LEU A 159 -1.35 9.62 19.79
N ARG A 160 -0.09 9.53 20.24
CA ARG A 160 0.27 8.86 21.49
C ARG A 160 -0.52 9.34 22.73
N PRO A 161 -0.77 10.65 22.92
CA PRO A 161 -1.52 11.13 24.10
C PRO A 161 -2.94 10.59 24.18
N TRP A 162 -3.55 10.22 23.04
CA TRP A 162 -4.90 9.66 22.98
C TRP A 162 -4.93 8.13 23.01
N GLY A 163 -3.77 7.47 23.14
CA GLY A 163 -3.69 6.01 23.12
C GLY A 163 -4.02 5.37 21.77
N ILE A 164 -4.00 6.14 20.68
CA ILE A 164 -4.25 5.66 19.32
C ILE A 164 -2.96 5.10 18.74
N HIS A 165 -3.00 3.83 18.35
CA HIS A 165 -1.85 3.17 17.72
C HIS A 165 -1.85 3.34 16.21
N VAL A 166 -0.67 3.60 15.65
CA VAL A 166 -0.43 3.63 14.21
C VAL A 166 0.62 2.58 13.87
N SER A 167 0.26 1.66 12.99
CA SER A 167 1.13 0.56 12.54
C SER A 167 1.33 0.59 11.03
N LEU A 168 2.53 0.26 10.61
CA LEU A 168 2.90 0.07 9.21
C LEU A 168 3.02 -1.41 8.89
N ILE A 169 2.44 -1.82 7.77
CA ILE A 169 2.65 -3.15 7.20
C ILE A 169 3.64 -2.99 6.04
N GLU A 170 4.74 -3.72 6.10
CA GLU A 170 5.84 -3.65 5.13
C GLU A 170 5.96 -4.99 4.38
N PRO A 171 5.09 -5.28 3.39
CA PRO A 171 5.19 -6.50 2.61
C PRO A 171 6.40 -6.45 1.66
N GLY A 172 6.97 -7.63 1.38
CA GLY A 172 7.77 -7.89 0.19
C GLY A 172 6.89 -8.09 -1.04
N ALA A 173 7.27 -9.04 -1.89
CA ALA A 173 6.44 -9.42 -3.04
C ALA A 173 5.18 -10.16 -2.56
N VAL A 174 4.01 -9.65 -2.94
CA VAL A 174 2.70 -10.26 -2.63
C VAL A 174 1.97 -10.58 -3.93
N VAL A 175 1.39 -11.75 -4.03
CA VAL A 175 0.62 -12.18 -5.23
C VAL A 175 -0.70 -11.42 -5.28
N THR A 176 -0.74 -10.31 -6.02
CA THR A 176 -1.90 -9.42 -6.14
C THR A 176 -1.98 -8.79 -7.53
N PRO A 177 -3.17 -8.32 -7.95
CA PRO A 177 -3.35 -7.66 -9.25
C PRO A 177 -2.57 -6.34 -9.44
N ILE A 178 -1.96 -5.79 -8.40
CA ILE A 178 -1.15 -4.55 -8.51
C ILE A 178 0.01 -4.71 -9.50
N TRP A 179 0.58 -5.91 -9.60
CA TRP A 179 1.70 -6.18 -10.49
C TRP A 179 1.29 -6.21 -11.96
N GLU A 180 0.11 -6.77 -12.25
CA GLU A 180 -0.45 -6.78 -13.60
C GLU A 180 -0.78 -5.35 -14.05
N ARG A 181 -1.53 -4.61 -13.25
CA ARG A 181 -1.84 -3.19 -13.52
C ARG A 181 -0.59 -2.32 -13.62
N GLY A 182 0.41 -2.59 -12.77
CA GLY A 182 1.70 -1.90 -12.83
C GLY A 182 2.47 -2.19 -14.11
N ARG A 183 2.40 -3.41 -14.66
CA ARG A 183 2.97 -3.75 -15.96
C ARG A 183 2.24 -3.05 -17.11
N GLU A 184 0.90 -3.09 -17.12
CA GLU A 184 0.09 -2.37 -18.13
C GLU A 184 0.44 -0.88 -18.17
N THR A 185 0.59 -0.26 -16.98
CA THR A 185 1.01 1.14 -16.87
C THR A 185 2.44 1.33 -17.38
N ALA A 186 3.37 0.43 -17.04
CA ALA A 186 4.75 0.50 -17.52
C ALA A 186 4.85 0.36 -19.04
N ASP A 187 4.07 -0.55 -19.65
CA ASP A 187 4.02 -0.76 -21.10
C ASP A 187 3.52 0.49 -21.85
N ARG A 188 2.45 1.10 -21.33
CA ARG A 188 1.94 2.38 -21.85
C ARG A 188 2.99 3.49 -21.76
N LEU A 189 3.60 3.65 -20.61
CA LEU A 189 4.62 4.68 -20.37
C LEU A 189 5.88 4.44 -21.20
N GLU A 190 6.31 3.20 -21.39
CA GLU A 190 7.46 2.85 -22.24
C GLU A 190 7.24 3.30 -23.67
N ALA A 191 6.02 3.13 -24.20
CA ALA A 191 5.64 3.61 -25.54
C ALA A 191 5.63 5.16 -25.61
N GLU A 192 5.16 5.84 -24.58
CA GLU A 192 5.09 7.31 -24.52
C GLU A 192 6.47 7.97 -24.33
N MET A 193 7.39 7.35 -23.58
CA MET A 193 8.73 7.86 -23.30
C MET A 193 9.69 7.83 -24.50
N GLY A 194 9.35 7.09 -25.56
CA GLY A 194 10.02 7.11 -26.85
C GLY A 194 11.36 6.36 -26.92
N GLU A 195 11.95 6.36 -28.13
CA GLU A 195 13.14 5.55 -28.47
C GLU A 195 14.36 5.82 -27.58
N ARG A 196 14.57 7.06 -27.14
CA ARG A 196 15.72 7.42 -26.31
C ARG A 196 15.65 6.73 -24.94
N SER A 197 14.48 6.69 -24.31
CA SER A 197 14.26 5.96 -23.07
C SER A 197 14.51 4.47 -23.25
N GLN A 198 14.01 3.92 -24.34
CA GLN A 198 14.18 2.52 -24.66
C GLN A 198 15.65 2.14 -24.93
N ALA A 199 16.38 2.99 -25.65
CA ALA A 199 17.82 2.78 -25.89
C ALA A 199 18.64 2.79 -24.60
N LEU A 200 18.31 3.66 -23.64
CA LEU A 200 19.04 3.81 -22.39
C LEU A 200 18.60 2.81 -21.30
N TYR A 201 17.31 2.52 -21.18
CA TYR A 201 16.75 1.78 -20.03
C TYR A 201 16.05 0.48 -20.41
N GLY A 202 15.84 0.18 -21.71
CA GLY A 202 15.06 -0.98 -22.18
C GLY A 202 15.61 -2.31 -21.66
N ARG A 203 16.96 -2.48 -21.61
CA ARG A 203 17.57 -3.69 -21.03
C ARG A 203 17.25 -3.84 -19.52
N LEU A 204 17.28 -2.74 -18.77
CA LEU A 204 16.94 -2.74 -17.34
C LEU A 204 15.44 -3.02 -17.15
N ALA A 205 14.57 -2.42 -17.97
CA ALA A 205 13.13 -2.65 -17.93
C ALA A 205 12.80 -4.14 -18.16
N GLN A 206 13.43 -4.78 -19.14
CA GLN A 206 13.28 -6.22 -19.39
C GLN A 206 13.71 -7.07 -18.20
N ARG A 207 14.82 -6.71 -17.52
CA ARG A 207 15.28 -7.42 -16.32
C ARG A 207 14.30 -7.29 -15.16
N ILE A 208 13.80 -6.09 -14.90
CA ILE A 208 12.78 -5.85 -13.86
C ILE A 208 11.49 -6.59 -14.18
N ARG A 209 11.04 -6.58 -15.44
CA ARG A 209 9.88 -7.34 -15.90
C ARG A 209 10.04 -8.84 -15.62
N ALA A 210 11.15 -9.44 -16.02
CA ALA A 210 11.44 -10.85 -15.77
C ALA A 210 11.47 -11.21 -14.27
N GLU A 211 11.91 -10.30 -13.39
CA GLU A 211 11.84 -10.52 -11.95
C GLU A 211 10.41 -10.40 -11.39
N THR A 212 9.58 -9.49 -11.93
CA THR A 212 8.19 -9.36 -11.51
C THR A 212 7.30 -10.50 -11.99
N GLU A 213 7.61 -11.13 -13.12
CA GLU A 213 6.91 -12.32 -13.63
C GLU A 213 7.08 -13.55 -12.73
N LYS A 214 8.13 -13.59 -11.92
CA LYS A 214 8.36 -14.67 -10.93
C LYS A 214 7.60 -14.50 -9.61
N ILE A 215 6.88 -13.37 -9.44
CA ILE A 215 6.16 -13.07 -8.19
C ILE A 215 5.07 -14.12 -7.88
N PRO A 216 4.26 -14.61 -8.83
CA PRO A 216 3.29 -15.66 -8.55
C PRO A 216 3.89 -16.91 -7.90
N GLU A 217 5.14 -17.25 -8.23
CA GLU A 217 5.83 -18.43 -7.72
C GLU A 217 6.53 -18.19 -6.36
N ARG A 218 7.01 -16.97 -6.12
CA ARG A 218 7.90 -16.63 -5.00
C ARG A 218 7.28 -15.70 -3.97
N GLY A 219 6.23 -14.97 -4.36
CA GLY A 219 5.53 -14.02 -3.51
C GLY A 219 4.72 -14.71 -2.42
N VAL A 220 4.44 -13.99 -1.35
CA VAL A 220 3.51 -14.44 -0.31
C VAL A 220 2.07 -14.19 -0.75
N GLY A 221 1.14 -15.02 -0.29
CA GLY A 221 -0.29 -14.78 -0.50
C GLY A 221 -0.78 -13.52 0.26
N PRO A 222 -1.84 -12.85 -0.22
CA PRO A 222 -2.40 -11.68 0.44
C PRO A 222 -2.90 -11.97 1.86
N ASP A 223 -3.27 -13.22 2.17
CA ASP A 223 -3.69 -13.64 3.51
C ASP A 223 -2.59 -13.51 4.57
N GLU A 224 -1.32 -13.68 4.21
CA GLU A 224 -0.23 -13.48 5.14
C GLU A 224 -0.09 -12.00 5.55
N VAL A 225 -0.41 -11.10 4.62
CA VAL A 225 -0.46 -9.66 4.91
C VAL A 225 -1.69 -9.33 5.74
N ALA A 226 -2.85 -9.90 5.42
CA ALA A 226 -4.08 -9.75 6.18
C ALA A 226 -3.93 -10.23 7.65
N LYS A 227 -3.21 -11.33 7.90
CA LYS A 227 -2.85 -11.78 9.26
C LYS A 227 -2.03 -10.73 10.02
N ALA A 228 -1.10 -10.06 9.35
CA ALA A 228 -0.31 -9.01 9.98
C ALA A 228 -1.15 -7.77 10.29
N ILE A 229 -2.08 -7.41 9.40
CA ILE A 229 -3.04 -6.32 9.60
C ILE A 229 -3.96 -6.63 10.79
N GLU A 230 -4.54 -7.84 10.84
CA GLU A 230 -5.37 -8.25 11.97
C GLU A 230 -4.62 -8.14 13.30
N ARG A 231 -3.38 -8.62 13.36
CA ARG A 231 -2.53 -8.48 14.56
C ARG A 231 -2.29 -7.02 14.93
N ALA A 232 -2.04 -6.14 13.96
CA ALA A 232 -1.88 -4.71 14.20
C ALA A 232 -3.16 -4.10 14.81
N LEU A 233 -4.33 -4.61 14.44
CA LEU A 233 -5.64 -4.18 14.97
C LEU A 233 -6.01 -4.82 16.32
N THR A 234 -5.51 -6.01 16.64
CA THR A 234 -5.99 -6.82 17.80
C THR A 234 -4.96 -7.00 18.91
N ASP A 235 -3.65 -7.07 18.60
CA ASP A 235 -2.61 -7.26 19.63
C ASP A 235 -2.74 -6.20 20.73
N SER A 236 -2.61 -6.58 22.01
CA SER A 236 -2.65 -5.65 23.14
C SER A 236 -1.53 -4.61 23.10
N ARG A 237 -0.38 -4.97 22.52
CA ARG A 237 0.77 -4.10 22.25
C ARG A 237 1.19 -4.21 20.78
N PRO A 238 0.49 -3.50 19.88
CA PRO A 238 0.80 -3.60 18.45
C PRO A 238 2.19 -3.04 18.15
N LYS A 239 2.89 -3.67 17.21
CA LYS A 239 4.19 -3.17 16.74
C LYS A 239 3.99 -1.94 15.84
N ALA A 240 4.96 -1.05 15.85
CA ALA A 240 4.99 0.06 14.89
C ALA A 240 5.14 -0.43 13.44
N ARG A 241 5.80 -1.58 13.22
CA ARG A 241 6.05 -2.16 11.90
C ARG A 241 5.91 -3.68 11.91
N TYR A 242 5.28 -4.19 10.84
CA TYR A 242 5.11 -5.60 10.56
C TYR A 242 5.70 -5.92 9.18
N VAL A 243 6.93 -6.44 9.13
CA VAL A 243 7.56 -6.89 7.89
C VAL A 243 7.01 -8.26 7.51
N VAL A 244 6.42 -8.37 6.31
CA VAL A 244 5.81 -9.60 5.80
C VAL A 244 6.60 -10.13 4.59
N GLY A 245 6.93 -11.41 4.63
CA GLY A 245 7.79 -12.07 3.64
C GLY A 245 9.20 -12.32 4.15
N ARG A 246 9.77 -13.49 3.79
CA ARG A 246 11.14 -13.85 4.18
C ARG A 246 12.17 -13.03 3.41
N ASP A 247 11.91 -12.80 2.13
CA ASP A 247 12.70 -11.97 1.23
C ASP A 247 12.81 -10.53 1.75
N ALA A 248 11.69 -9.93 2.15
CA ALA A 248 11.65 -8.59 2.72
C ALA A 248 12.53 -8.47 3.97
N LYS A 249 12.37 -9.41 4.91
CA LYS A 249 13.16 -9.44 6.14
C LYS A 249 14.66 -9.58 5.87
N MET A 250 15.01 -10.43 4.91
CA MET A 250 16.43 -10.65 4.53
C MET A 250 17.02 -9.39 3.88
N ARG A 251 16.34 -8.79 2.91
CA ARG A 251 16.81 -7.57 2.21
C ARG A 251 17.02 -6.41 3.16
N LEU A 252 16.08 -6.18 4.10
CA LEU A 252 16.22 -5.13 5.13
C LEU A 252 17.43 -5.37 6.04
N LYS A 253 17.68 -6.61 6.46
CA LYS A 253 18.84 -6.97 7.26
C LYS A 253 20.15 -6.73 6.50
N ILE A 254 20.21 -7.16 5.24
CA ILE A 254 21.39 -6.97 4.39
C ILE A 254 21.68 -5.48 4.24
N LYS A 255 20.68 -4.67 3.86
CA LYS A 255 20.84 -3.21 3.72
C LYS A 255 21.37 -2.55 4.99
N ALA A 256 20.84 -2.94 6.15
CA ALA A 256 21.28 -2.40 7.43
C ALA A 256 22.74 -2.74 7.78
N LEU A 257 23.24 -3.89 7.30
CA LEU A 257 24.59 -4.38 7.61
C LEU A 257 25.68 -3.83 6.68
N ILE A 258 25.36 -3.65 5.39
CA ILE A 258 26.43 -3.38 4.39
C ILE A 258 26.51 -1.92 3.94
N GLY A 259 25.53 -1.09 4.29
CA GLY A 259 25.42 0.32 3.88
C GLY A 259 25.09 0.50 2.38
N ASP A 260 24.82 1.74 1.97
CA ASP A 260 24.22 2.05 0.68
C ASP A 260 25.10 1.63 -0.51
N ARG A 261 26.38 2.05 -0.57
CA ARG A 261 27.25 1.74 -1.73
C ARG A 261 27.40 0.25 -2.01
N ARG A 262 27.53 -0.59 -0.96
CA ARG A 262 27.64 -2.04 -1.14
C ARG A 262 26.32 -2.65 -1.53
N PHE A 263 25.22 -2.10 -1.00
CA PHE A 263 23.89 -2.54 -1.35
C PHE A 263 23.56 -2.20 -2.81
N ASP A 264 23.92 -1.01 -3.29
CA ASP A 264 23.79 -0.60 -4.70
C ASP A 264 24.56 -1.55 -5.62
N GLY A 265 25.78 -1.91 -5.25
CA GLY A 265 26.59 -2.91 -5.98
C GLY A 265 25.94 -4.30 -6.01
N LEU A 266 25.24 -4.70 -4.94
CA LEU A 266 24.49 -5.95 -4.91
C LEU A 266 23.28 -5.90 -5.85
N ILE A 267 22.52 -4.81 -5.83
CA ILE A 267 21.38 -4.59 -6.74
C ILE A 267 21.85 -4.61 -8.19
N ALA A 268 22.92 -3.86 -8.52
CA ALA A 268 23.48 -3.79 -9.86
C ALA A 268 23.90 -5.17 -10.38
N ARG A 269 24.51 -6.00 -9.54
CA ARG A 269 24.87 -7.39 -9.89
C ARG A 269 23.63 -8.26 -10.10
N THR A 270 22.62 -8.15 -9.23
CA THR A 270 21.39 -8.96 -9.33
C THR A 270 20.61 -8.64 -10.61
N LEU A 271 20.61 -7.38 -11.02
CA LEU A 271 19.93 -6.92 -12.23
C LEU A 271 20.83 -6.97 -13.48
N ASP A 272 22.08 -7.41 -13.36
CA ASP A 272 23.08 -7.37 -14.44
C ASP A 272 23.14 -5.96 -15.10
N TRP A 273 23.13 -4.93 -14.25
CA TRP A 273 23.17 -3.52 -14.63
C TRP A 273 24.45 -2.87 -14.10
N ARG A 274 25.47 -2.82 -14.98
CA ARG A 274 26.80 -2.28 -14.67
C ARG A 274 27.20 -1.22 -15.68
#